data_e25d7f75b72e5215354cc13d82aee099
#
_entry.id   e25d7f75b72e5215354cc13d82aee099
#
_cell.length_a   1.000
_cell.length_b   1.000
_cell.length_c   1.000
_cell.angle_alpha   90.00
_cell.angle_beta   90.00
_cell.angle_gamma   90.00
#
_symmetry.space_group_name_H-M   'P 1'
#
loop_
_entity.id
_entity.type
_entity.pdbx_description
1 polymer ?
#
loop_
_entity_poly.entity_id
_entity_poly.type
_entity_poly.pdbx_seq_one_letter_code
_entity_poly.pdbx_strand_id
1 'polypeptide(L)'
;MKLIKEHKIFEGKTSFWTHDSHSTKTQMKFSTFVPKSNKINKCIIWLSGLTCNEENFITKSGVQKYLKDSDTMVICPDTSPRGLDLPGEHESYDFGSGAGFYVNATTTRYKDHYRMFDYINVELYELILKEFLDGVGEISIMGHSMGGHGALICGLTFPNKYKSVSAFSPIVNPVNGPWGQKALKGYLGDNKDSWKQYDACELVKSGKKHTNKILIDQGSADEFLEKELLTNNFVDVCKEHGQEVKVNFCDGYDHSYYFISSFIEAHVNFHIK
;
A
#
# COMPACT_ATOMS: atom_id res chain seq x y z
N MET A 1 16.08 1.69 14.15
CA MET A 1 16.28 1.95 12.70
C MET A 1 17.64 2.59 12.45
N LYS A 2 18.18 2.45 11.22
CA LYS A 2 19.48 2.99 10.81
C LYS A 2 19.30 3.77 9.49
N LEU A 3 19.82 5.00 9.44
CA LEU A 3 19.86 5.81 8.22
C LEU A 3 20.87 5.23 7.23
N ILE A 4 20.48 5.06 5.98
CA ILE A 4 21.32 4.59 4.86
C ILE A 4 21.84 5.79 4.06
N LYS A 5 20.90 6.64 3.59
CA LYS A 5 21.21 7.86 2.81
C LYS A 5 20.13 8.91 3.03
N GLU A 6 20.47 10.18 2.81
CA GLU A 6 19.57 11.32 2.94
C GLU A 6 19.82 12.34 1.85
N HIS A 7 18.77 12.95 1.32
CA HIS A 7 18.82 14.00 0.30
C HIS A 7 17.93 15.17 0.71
N LYS A 8 18.44 16.39 0.56
CA LYS A 8 17.63 17.61 0.72
C LYS A 8 16.82 17.86 -0.56
N ILE A 9 15.51 18.06 -0.42
CA ILE A 9 14.60 18.40 -1.52
C ILE A 9 13.45 19.27 -0.98
N PHE A 10 13.12 20.38 -1.67
CA PHE A 10 12.06 21.32 -1.28
C PHE A 10 12.15 21.76 0.21
N GLU A 11 13.37 22.05 0.67
CA GLU A 11 13.71 22.37 2.07
C GLU A 11 13.43 21.26 3.08
N GLY A 12 12.76 20.19 2.70
CA GLY A 12 12.59 18.96 3.47
C GLY A 12 13.69 17.92 3.20
N LYS A 13 13.49 16.71 3.69
CA LYS A 13 14.46 15.62 3.60
C LYS A 13 13.81 14.35 3.10
N THR A 14 14.39 13.76 2.05
CA THR A 14 14.10 12.39 1.65
C THR A 14 15.19 11.48 2.21
N SER A 15 14.80 10.53 3.06
CA SER A 15 15.73 9.65 3.77
C SER A 15 15.39 8.19 3.52
N PHE A 16 16.41 7.34 3.49
CA PHE A 16 16.30 5.90 3.29
C PHE A 16 16.82 5.18 4.52
N TRP A 17 16.03 4.26 5.01
CA TRP A 17 16.21 3.61 6.29
C TRP A 17 16.23 2.09 6.17
N THR A 18 16.87 1.45 7.14
CA THR A 18 16.73 0.01 7.37
C THR A 18 16.52 -0.26 8.86
N HIS A 19 15.80 -1.34 9.16
CA HIS A 19 15.62 -1.83 10.52
C HIS A 19 15.40 -3.34 10.54
N ASP A 20 15.70 -3.97 11.65
CA ASP A 20 15.41 -5.38 11.87
C ASP A 20 13.91 -5.52 12.20
N SER A 21 13.18 -6.20 11.34
CA SER A 21 11.73 -6.38 11.48
C SER A 21 11.40 -7.62 12.33
N HIS A 22 10.53 -7.44 13.30
CA HIS A 22 9.97 -8.54 14.09
C HIS A 22 8.95 -9.34 13.30
N SER A 23 8.17 -8.66 12.45
CA SER A 23 7.10 -9.29 11.66
C SER A 23 7.66 -10.20 10.57
N THR A 24 8.67 -9.72 9.85
CA THR A 24 9.26 -10.47 8.73
C THR A 24 10.49 -11.28 9.13
N LYS A 25 11.07 -11.02 10.31
CA LYS A 25 12.32 -11.59 10.80
C LYS A 25 13.48 -11.41 9.80
N THR A 26 13.44 -10.27 9.10
CA THR A 26 14.48 -9.84 8.14
C THR A 26 14.81 -8.39 8.35
N GLN A 27 15.84 -7.93 7.67
CA GLN A 27 16.12 -6.53 7.57
C GLN A 27 15.17 -5.91 6.53
N MET A 28 14.26 -5.07 6.98
CA MET A 28 13.34 -4.32 6.11
C MET A 28 13.87 -2.92 5.81
N LYS A 29 13.47 -2.39 4.66
CA LYS A 29 13.80 -1.04 4.24
C LYS A 29 12.55 -0.21 4.05
N PHE A 30 12.68 1.09 4.26
CA PHE A 30 11.67 2.07 3.89
C PHE A 30 12.32 3.41 3.56
N SER A 31 11.63 4.24 2.81
CA SER A 31 11.99 5.63 2.58
C SER A 31 10.97 6.58 3.20
N THR A 32 11.40 7.79 3.49
CA THR A 32 10.55 8.86 4.01
C THR A 32 10.79 10.16 3.27
N PHE A 33 9.77 10.99 3.15
CA PHE A 33 9.94 12.42 2.97
C PHE A 33 9.34 13.13 4.18
N VAL A 34 10.16 13.93 4.85
CA VAL A 34 9.77 14.78 5.96
C VAL A 34 9.91 16.24 5.51
N PRO A 35 8.81 17.01 5.40
CA PRO A 35 8.86 18.41 5.03
C PRO A 35 9.53 19.24 6.11
N LYS A 36 9.96 20.47 5.74
CA LYS A 36 10.44 21.45 6.71
C LYS A 36 9.25 22.01 7.49
N SER A 37 8.94 21.41 8.61
CA SER A 37 7.88 21.85 9.52
C SER A 37 8.40 21.89 10.95
N ASN A 38 7.82 22.73 11.79
CA ASN A 38 8.15 22.75 13.23
C ASN A 38 7.67 21.50 13.95
N LYS A 39 6.62 20.86 13.42
CA LYS A 39 6.08 19.63 13.94
C LYS A 39 5.41 18.84 12.82
N ILE A 40 5.64 17.54 12.79
CA ILE A 40 4.92 16.60 11.93
C ILE A 40 3.77 15.99 12.74
N ASN A 41 2.54 16.14 12.24
CA ASN A 41 1.33 15.64 12.90
C ASN A 41 0.65 14.54 12.11
N LYS A 42 0.99 14.39 10.82
CA LYS A 42 0.34 13.43 9.93
C LYS A 42 1.37 12.62 9.14
N CYS A 43 1.02 11.38 8.86
CA CYS A 43 1.81 10.50 8.01
C CYS A 43 0.91 9.82 6.98
N ILE A 44 1.37 9.76 5.74
CA ILE A 44 0.77 8.94 4.68
C ILE A 44 1.68 7.73 4.45
N ILE A 45 1.15 6.53 4.64
CA ILE A 45 1.84 5.29 4.23
C ILE A 45 1.52 5.09 2.75
N TRP A 46 2.58 5.02 1.94
CA TRP A 46 2.47 4.61 0.54
C TRP A 46 2.84 3.13 0.40
N LEU A 47 1.98 2.34 -0.23
CA LEU A 47 2.24 0.95 -0.60
C LEU A 47 2.47 0.83 -2.11
N SER A 48 3.62 0.29 -2.48
CA SER A 48 4.01 0.12 -3.89
C SER A 48 3.44 -1.15 -4.51
N GLY A 49 3.37 -1.17 -5.84
CA GLY A 49 2.93 -2.31 -6.65
C GLY A 49 3.98 -3.40 -6.81
N LEU A 50 3.67 -4.40 -7.64
CA LEU A 50 4.56 -5.51 -7.98
C LEU A 50 5.92 -5.02 -8.46
N THR A 51 6.97 -5.76 -8.10
CA THR A 51 8.38 -5.52 -8.47
C THR A 51 9.02 -4.25 -7.89
N CYS A 52 8.24 -3.38 -7.26
CA CYS A 52 8.73 -2.16 -6.63
C CYS A 52 9.39 -2.44 -5.27
N ASN A 53 10.13 -1.43 -4.81
CA ASN A 53 10.71 -1.35 -3.47
C ASN A 53 10.43 0.03 -2.85
N GLU A 54 11.10 0.36 -1.78
CA GLU A 54 11.00 1.63 -1.05
C GLU A 54 11.41 2.87 -1.87
N GLU A 55 12.14 2.69 -2.97
CA GLU A 55 12.68 3.79 -3.77
C GLU A 55 11.75 4.27 -4.88
N ASN A 56 10.88 3.39 -5.42
CA ASN A 56 10.14 3.68 -6.64
C ASN A 56 9.24 4.91 -6.54
N PHE A 57 8.38 4.95 -5.53
CA PHE A 57 7.44 6.05 -5.38
C PHE A 57 8.13 7.36 -5.00
N ILE A 58 9.00 7.30 -4.00
CA ILE A 58 9.63 8.51 -3.48
C ILE A 58 10.49 9.24 -4.52
N THR A 59 10.99 8.51 -5.53
CA THR A 59 11.81 9.08 -6.62
C THR A 59 11.01 9.48 -7.85
N LYS A 60 9.84 8.84 -8.09
CA LYS A 60 9.13 8.99 -9.39
C LYS A 60 7.84 9.79 -9.30
N SER A 61 7.21 9.87 -8.12
CA SER A 61 5.86 10.45 -7.98
C SER A 61 5.82 11.98 -7.94
N GLY A 62 6.91 12.62 -7.48
CA GLY A 62 6.95 14.06 -7.23
C GLY A 62 6.17 14.50 -5.98
N VAL A 63 5.76 13.56 -5.11
CA VAL A 63 4.94 13.79 -3.90
C VAL A 63 5.51 14.87 -2.99
N GLN A 64 6.82 15.00 -2.92
CA GLN A 64 7.52 15.96 -2.07
C GLN A 64 7.11 17.42 -2.37
N LYS A 65 6.85 17.73 -3.65
CA LYS A 65 6.39 19.07 -4.08
C LYS A 65 5.08 19.45 -3.41
N TYR A 66 4.19 18.51 -3.22
CA TYR A 66 2.85 18.74 -2.69
C TYR A 66 2.77 18.68 -1.16
N LEU A 67 3.74 18.02 -0.53
CA LEU A 67 3.85 17.93 0.94
C LEU A 67 4.78 19.00 1.56
N LYS A 68 5.57 19.72 0.77
CA LYS A 68 6.66 20.59 1.23
C LYS A 68 6.26 21.68 2.24
N ASP A 69 5.04 22.18 2.16
CA ASP A 69 4.51 23.26 3.01
C ASP A 69 3.46 22.74 4.03
N SER A 70 3.42 21.42 4.26
CA SER A 70 2.47 20.78 5.17
C SER A 70 3.15 20.27 6.45
N ASP A 71 2.35 19.78 7.38
CA ASP A 71 2.77 19.03 8.57
C ASP A 71 2.71 17.51 8.37
N THR A 72 2.62 17.08 7.10
CA THR A 72 2.40 15.69 6.71
C THR A 72 3.65 15.10 6.05
N MET A 73 4.15 14.02 6.59
CA MET A 73 5.20 13.20 5.99
C MET A 73 4.64 12.07 5.13
N VAL A 74 5.47 11.47 4.30
CA VAL A 74 5.16 10.20 3.64
C VAL A 74 6.23 9.17 3.97
N ILE A 75 5.80 7.92 4.13
CA ILE A 75 6.67 6.75 4.31
C ILE A 75 6.33 5.67 3.28
N CYS A 76 7.35 5.08 2.69
CA CYS A 76 7.23 4.08 1.62
C CYS A 76 8.04 2.83 2.01
N PRO A 77 7.42 1.77 2.54
CA PRO A 77 8.12 0.52 2.82
C PRO A 77 8.42 -0.27 1.55
N ASP A 78 9.38 -1.20 1.65
CA ASP A 78 9.56 -2.24 0.65
C ASP A 78 8.31 -3.13 0.56
N THR A 79 8.12 -3.80 -0.55
CA THR A 79 6.91 -4.58 -0.89
C THR A 79 6.97 -6.04 -0.43
N SER A 80 8.12 -6.49 0.04
CA SER A 80 8.33 -7.82 0.61
C SER A 80 9.61 -7.87 1.45
N PRO A 81 9.83 -8.91 2.25
CA PRO A 81 11.16 -9.29 2.70
C PRO A 81 12.10 -9.51 1.50
N ARG A 82 13.41 -9.39 1.74
CA ARG A 82 14.43 -9.61 0.69
C ARG A 82 15.56 -10.50 1.22
N GLY A 83 16.22 -11.20 0.28
CA GLY A 83 17.46 -11.95 0.57
C GLY A 83 17.25 -13.23 1.37
N LEU A 84 16.09 -13.85 1.27
CA LEU A 84 15.77 -15.11 1.99
C LEU A 84 16.09 -16.36 1.18
N ASP A 85 16.05 -16.28 -0.15
CA ASP A 85 16.24 -17.38 -1.08
C ASP A 85 15.32 -18.60 -0.81
N LEU A 86 14.07 -18.32 -0.47
CA LEU A 86 13.06 -19.37 -0.27
C LEU A 86 12.71 -20.04 -1.60
N PRO A 87 12.43 -21.35 -1.61
CA PRO A 87 12.04 -22.04 -2.83
C PRO A 87 10.83 -21.41 -3.51
N GLY A 88 10.97 -20.99 -4.79
CA GLY A 88 9.93 -20.31 -5.57
C GLY A 88 9.89 -18.80 -5.41
N GLU A 89 10.72 -18.21 -4.54
CA GLU A 89 10.70 -16.78 -4.22
C GLU A 89 11.11 -15.87 -5.39
N HIS A 90 11.94 -16.37 -6.30
CA HIS A 90 12.51 -15.60 -7.41
C HIS A 90 12.10 -16.12 -8.79
N GLU A 91 11.14 -17.05 -8.88
CA GLU A 91 10.77 -17.71 -10.14
C GLU A 91 9.89 -16.82 -11.04
N SER A 92 9.22 -15.81 -10.46
CA SER A 92 8.35 -14.92 -11.23
C SER A 92 8.20 -13.54 -10.57
N TYR A 93 7.90 -12.53 -11.39
CA TYR A 93 7.77 -11.14 -10.94
C TYR A 93 6.52 -10.89 -10.06
N ASP A 94 5.52 -11.75 -10.14
CA ASP A 94 4.21 -11.61 -9.50
C ASP A 94 4.04 -12.48 -8.23
N PHE A 95 5.15 -13.07 -7.74
CA PHE A 95 5.16 -13.87 -6.52
C PHE A 95 6.55 -13.84 -5.85
N GLY A 96 6.59 -13.88 -4.53
CA GLY A 96 7.84 -13.86 -3.77
C GLY A 96 8.44 -12.47 -3.61
N SER A 97 9.72 -12.34 -3.92
CA SER A 97 10.47 -11.09 -3.74
C SER A 97 9.90 -9.96 -4.59
N GLY A 98 9.50 -8.86 -3.95
CA GLY A 98 8.82 -7.74 -4.60
C GLY A 98 7.32 -7.93 -4.83
N ALA A 99 6.73 -9.01 -4.30
CA ALA A 99 5.34 -9.39 -4.53
C ALA A 99 4.68 -9.99 -3.29
N GLY A 100 4.86 -9.34 -2.12
CA GLY A 100 4.35 -9.83 -0.83
C GLY A 100 2.84 -9.72 -0.65
N PHE A 101 2.12 -9.08 -1.58
CA PHE A 101 0.66 -8.89 -1.59
C PHE A 101 0.07 -8.38 -0.27
N TYR A 102 0.91 -7.85 0.61
CA TYR A 102 0.50 -7.30 1.92
C TYR A 102 -0.38 -8.27 2.73
N VAL A 103 -0.09 -9.56 2.64
CA VAL A 103 -0.76 -10.63 3.39
C VAL A 103 0.14 -11.18 4.50
N ASN A 104 -0.42 -11.96 5.42
CA ASN A 104 0.32 -12.82 6.33
C ASN A 104 0.28 -14.25 5.81
N ALA A 105 1.40 -14.73 5.31
CA ALA A 105 1.48 -16.11 4.82
C ALA A 105 1.25 -17.13 5.94
N THR A 106 0.57 -18.23 5.59
CA THR A 106 0.29 -19.36 6.50
C THR A 106 0.91 -20.66 6.00
N THR A 107 1.33 -20.72 4.72
CA THR A 107 2.01 -21.89 4.18
C THR A 107 3.38 -22.09 4.85
N THR A 108 3.75 -23.33 5.09
CA THR A 108 4.98 -23.69 5.83
C THR A 108 6.22 -22.99 5.31
N ARG A 109 6.30 -22.77 3.99
CA ARG A 109 7.45 -22.17 3.32
C ARG A 109 7.60 -20.67 3.59
N TYR A 110 6.48 -19.94 3.70
CA TYR A 110 6.46 -18.47 3.72
C TYR A 110 6.01 -17.85 5.05
N LYS A 111 5.35 -18.62 5.92
CA LYS A 111 4.69 -18.11 7.16
C LYS A 111 5.59 -17.35 8.12
N ASP A 112 6.88 -17.63 8.13
CA ASP A 112 7.81 -17.06 9.08
C ASP A 112 8.31 -15.67 8.67
N HIS A 113 8.25 -15.34 7.36
CA HIS A 113 8.85 -14.11 6.81
C HIS A 113 7.87 -13.26 6.01
N TYR A 114 6.97 -13.86 5.23
CA TYR A 114 6.01 -13.12 4.41
C TYR A 114 4.79 -12.70 5.24
N ARG A 115 5.01 -11.76 6.15
CA ARG A 115 4.01 -11.23 7.07
C ARG A 115 3.82 -9.72 6.87
N MET A 116 3.65 -9.33 5.62
CA MET A 116 3.56 -7.92 5.24
C MET A 116 2.31 -7.22 5.80
N PHE A 117 1.23 -7.96 6.07
CA PHE A 117 0.04 -7.37 6.70
C PHE A 117 0.32 -6.93 8.13
N ASP A 118 0.96 -7.77 8.95
CA ASP A 118 1.38 -7.41 10.30
C ASP A 118 2.49 -6.33 10.27
N TYR A 119 3.41 -6.45 9.32
CA TYR A 119 4.46 -5.46 9.16
C TYR A 119 3.89 -4.04 8.97
N ILE A 120 2.92 -3.86 8.08
CA ILE A 120 2.29 -2.55 7.83
C ILE A 120 1.40 -2.12 8.98
N ASN A 121 0.52 -3.02 9.46
CA ASN A 121 -0.54 -2.63 10.39
C ASN A 121 -0.10 -2.59 11.85
N VAL A 122 0.98 -3.25 12.22
CA VAL A 122 1.47 -3.28 13.61
C VAL A 122 2.83 -2.60 13.67
N GLU A 123 3.85 -3.20 13.10
CA GLU A 123 5.23 -2.80 13.32
C GLU A 123 5.56 -1.42 12.72
N LEU A 124 5.28 -1.21 11.43
CA LEU A 124 5.54 0.07 10.76
C LEU A 124 4.65 1.18 11.33
N TYR A 125 3.39 0.86 11.63
CA TYR A 125 2.45 1.79 12.24
C TYR A 125 2.96 2.29 13.60
N GLU A 126 3.42 1.40 14.48
CA GLU A 126 3.99 1.75 15.79
C GLU A 126 5.30 2.51 15.65
N LEU A 127 6.14 2.10 14.67
CA LEU A 127 7.39 2.80 14.36
C LEU A 127 7.11 4.25 13.95
N ILE A 128 6.12 4.49 13.08
CA ILE A 128 5.72 5.85 12.66
C ILE A 128 5.31 6.68 13.86
N LEU A 129 4.41 6.17 14.69
CA LEU A 129 3.95 6.90 15.87
C LEU A 129 5.10 7.26 16.80
N LYS A 130 5.99 6.31 17.07
CA LYS A 130 7.08 6.49 18.02
C LYS A 130 8.19 7.41 17.51
N GLU A 131 8.64 7.20 16.29
CA GLU A 131 9.86 7.84 15.77
C GLU A 131 9.60 9.16 15.01
N PHE A 132 8.36 9.39 14.54
CA PHE A 132 8.03 10.54 13.70
C PHE A 132 6.88 11.40 14.21
N LEU A 133 5.95 10.86 15.01
CA LEU A 133 4.73 11.54 15.43
C LEU A 133 4.61 11.73 16.97
N ASP A 134 5.71 11.58 17.71
CA ASP A 134 5.74 11.74 19.18
C ASP A 134 4.66 10.95 19.93
N GLY A 135 4.26 9.79 19.41
CA GLY A 135 3.22 8.93 19.99
C GLY A 135 1.77 9.34 19.67
N VAL A 136 1.57 10.49 19.03
CA VAL A 136 0.25 11.02 18.67
C VAL A 136 0.26 11.57 17.25
N GLY A 137 -0.79 11.30 16.48
CA GLY A 137 -0.89 11.81 15.10
C GLY A 137 -1.86 11.01 14.26
N GLU A 138 -2.16 11.52 13.08
CA GLU A 138 -3.05 10.86 12.12
C GLU A 138 -2.24 10.11 11.07
N ILE A 139 -2.58 8.86 10.84
CA ILE A 139 -1.97 8.05 9.78
C ILE A 139 -3.03 7.73 8.73
N SER A 140 -2.69 8.01 7.48
CA SER A 140 -3.47 7.66 6.30
C SER A 140 -2.71 6.64 5.45
N ILE A 141 -3.41 5.96 4.55
CA ILE A 141 -2.80 4.94 3.72
C ILE A 141 -3.23 5.09 2.27
N MET A 142 -2.27 4.98 1.36
CA MET A 142 -2.53 4.94 -0.08
C MET A 142 -1.57 3.97 -0.78
N GLY A 143 -1.91 3.56 -2.00
CA GLY A 143 -1.03 2.66 -2.74
C GLY A 143 -1.42 2.52 -4.20
N HIS A 144 -0.58 1.80 -4.95
CA HIS A 144 -0.78 1.55 -6.37
C HIS A 144 -0.80 0.05 -6.64
N SER A 145 -1.71 -0.43 -7.52
CA SER A 145 -1.75 -1.81 -8.00
C SER A 145 -1.88 -2.82 -6.84
N MET A 146 -0.91 -3.71 -6.65
CA MET A 146 -0.77 -4.57 -5.47
C MET A 146 -0.74 -3.75 -4.17
N GLY A 147 -0.10 -2.58 -4.17
CA GLY A 147 -0.11 -1.67 -3.01
C GLY A 147 -1.45 -1.00 -2.79
N GLY A 148 -2.20 -0.72 -3.86
CA GLY A 148 -3.59 -0.27 -3.78
C GLY A 148 -4.49 -1.32 -3.14
N HIS A 149 -4.30 -2.59 -3.49
CA HIS A 149 -4.89 -3.72 -2.79
C HIS A 149 -4.54 -3.68 -1.30
N GLY A 150 -3.25 -3.55 -0.97
CA GLY A 150 -2.79 -3.45 0.43
C GLY A 150 -3.46 -2.30 1.19
N ALA A 151 -3.55 -1.11 0.59
CA ALA A 151 -4.19 0.05 1.21
C ALA A 151 -5.68 -0.18 1.49
N LEU A 152 -6.40 -0.78 0.55
CA LEU A 152 -7.82 -1.09 0.70
C LEU A 152 -8.07 -2.12 1.80
N ILE A 153 -7.34 -3.25 1.81
CA ILE A 153 -7.56 -4.29 2.83
C ILE A 153 -7.16 -3.80 4.23
N CYS A 154 -6.11 -3.00 4.35
CA CYS A 154 -5.72 -2.40 5.63
C CYS A 154 -6.80 -1.43 6.15
N GLY A 155 -7.26 -0.51 5.30
CA GLY A 155 -8.28 0.47 5.67
C GLY A 155 -9.64 -0.15 6.01
N LEU A 156 -10.09 -1.16 5.26
CA LEU A 156 -11.35 -1.86 5.52
C LEU A 156 -11.28 -2.75 6.77
N THR A 157 -10.11 -3.35 7.04
CA THR A 157 -9.93 -4.19 8.23
C THR A 157 -9.80 -3.36 9.51
N PHE A 158 -9.15 -2.20 9.45
CA PHE A 158 -8.89 -1.33 10.58
C PHE A 158 -9.41 0.11 10.34
N PRO A 159 -10.74 0.32 10.22
CA PRO A 159 -11.32 1.60 9.80
C PRO A 159 -11.05 2.77 10.75
N ASN A 160 -10.75 2.48 12.02
CA ASN A 160 -10.41 3.50 13.02
C ASN A 160 -8.90 3.78 13.11
N LYS A 161 -8.08 2.99 12.44
CA LYS A 161 -6.62 3.11 12.46
C LYS A 161 -6.11 4.10 11.41
N TYR A 162 -6.74 4.09 10.24
CA TYR A 162 -6.37 4.94 9.13
C TYR A 162 -7.40 6.05 8.95
N LYS A 163 -6.93 7.31 8.95
CA LYS A 163 -7.78 8.50 8.79
C LYS A 163 -8.46 8.54 7.42
N SER A 164 -7.73 8.19 6.38
CA SER A 164 -8.22 8.14 5.01
C SER A 164 -7.50 7.08 4.19
N VAL A 165 -8.19 6.58 3.16
CA VAL A 165 -7.72 5.50 2.28
C VAL A 165 -7.86 5.94 0.83
N SER A 166 -6.79 5.80 0.04
CA SER A 166 -6.89 5.99 -1.40
C SER A 166 -6.02 5.01 -2.19
N ALA A 167 -6.33 4.84 -3.47
CA ALA A 167 -5.59 3.91 -4.31
C ALA A 167 -5.53 4.37 -5.77
N PHE A 168 -4.42 4.05 -6.44
CA PHE A 168 -4.23 4.14 -7.87
C PHE A 168 -4.30 2.75 -8.49
N SER A 169 -5.17 2.55 -9.48
CA SER A 169 -5.30 1.29 -10.21
C SER A 169 -5.18 0.03 -9.32
N PRO A 170 -5.97 -0.09 -8.23
CA PRO A 170 -5.79 -1.17 -7.25
C PRO A 170 -6.26 -2.52 -7.77
N ILE A 171 -5.61 -3.60 -7.33
CA ILE A 171 -6.17 -4.96 -7.42
C ILE A 171 -7.25 -5.07 -6.33
N VAL A 172 -8.52 -4.96 -6.70
CA VAL A 172 -9.61 -4.89 -5.71
C VAL A 172 -10.23 -6.23 -5.36
N ASN A 173 -10.08 -7.21 -6.26
CA ASN A 173 -10.73 -8.51 -6.13
C ASN A 173 -9.76 -9.66 -6.48
N PRO A 174 -8.65 -9.81 -5.71
CA PRO A 174 -7.60 -10.77 -5.99
C PRO A 174 -8.06 -12.23 -6.00
N VAL A 175 -9.16 -12.58 -5.35
CA VAL A 175 -9.74 -13.94 -5.42
C VAL A 175 -10.21 -14.31 -6.83
N ASN A 176 -10.47 -13.32 -7.70
CA ASN A 176 -10.94 -13.50 -9.07
C ASN A 176 -9.91 -13.13 -10.15
N GLY A 177 -8.80 -12.48 -9.78
CA GLY A 177 -7.72 -12.12 -10.69
C GLY A 177 -6.58 -13.15 -10.68
N PRO A 178 -5.94 -13.43 -11.82
CA PRO A 178 -4.83 -14.39 -11.90
C PRO A 178 -3.66 -14.13 -10.96
N TRP A 179 -3.18 -12.88 -10.86
CA TRP A 179 -2.11 -12.51 -9.93
C TRP A 179 -2.51 -12.79 -8.47
N GLY A 180 -3.72 -12.38 -8.11
CA GLY A 180 -4.25 -12.60 -6.77
C GLY A 180 -4.40 -14.07 -6.44
N GLN A 181 -4.98 -14.87 -7.34
CA GLN A 181 -5.15 -16.32 -7.14
C GLN A 181 -3.81 -17.02 -6.93
N LYS A 182 -2.79 -16.67 -7.74
CA LYS A 182 -1.44 -17.20 -7.61
C LYS A 182 -0.83 -16.84 -6.26
N ALA A 183 -0.89 -15.56 -5.88
CA ALA A 183 -0.32 -15.08 -4.63
C ALA A 183 -1.04 -15.68 -3.40
N LEU A 184 -2.38 -15.60 -3.37
CA LEU A 184 -3.16 -16.12 -2.25
C LEU A 184 -3.00 -17.63 -2.08
N LYS A 185 -2.98 -18.39 -3.18
CA LYS A 185 -2.67 -19.83 -3.12
C LYS A 185 -1.26 -20.09 -2.58
N GLY A 186 -0.26 -19.37 -3.07
CA GLY A 186 1.13 -19.55 -2.65
C GLY A 186 1.37 -19.20 -1.18
N TYR A 187 0.77 -18.13 -0.69
CA TYR A 187 0.93 -17.68 0.68
C TYR A 187 -0.02 -18.31 1.69
N LEU A 188 -1.28 -18.57 1.30
CA LEU A 188 -2.34 -19.01 2.22
C LEU A 188 -2.77 -20.47 2.01
N GLY A 189 -2.32 -21.10 0.91
CA GLY A 189 -2.73 -22.47 0.54
C GLY A 189 -4.07 -22.52 -0.19
N ASP A 190 -4.63 -23.72 -0.32
CA ASP A 190 -5.80 -23.99 -1.17
C ASP A 190 -7.16 -23.63 -0.53
N ASN A 191 -7.19 -23.29 0.77
CA ASN A 191 -8.44 -22.91 1.44
C ASN A 191 -8.86 -21.49 1.02
N LYS A 192 -9.76 -21.40 0.04
CA LYS A 192 -10.23 -20.12 -0.51
C LYS A 192 -10.98 -19.24 0.50
N ASP A 193 -11.53 -19.79 1.56
CA ASP A 193 -12.15 -18.98 2.61
C ASP A 193 -11.12 -18.12 3.35
N SER A 194 -9.89 -18.61 3.50
CA SER A 194 -8.80 -17.83 4.09
C SER A 194 -8.34 -16.66 3.21
N TRP A 195 -8.65 -16.66 1.91
CA TRP A 195 -8.29 -15.59 0.98
C TRP A 195 -9.17 -14.36 1.14
N LYS A 196 -10.45 -14.55 1.52
CA LYS A 196 -11.47 -13.49 1.60
C LYS A 196 -11.08 -12.34 2.53
N GLN A 197 -10.32 -12.61 3.58
CA GLN A 197 -9.83 -11.59 4.50
C GLN A 197 -8.81 -10.63 3.86
N TYR A 198 -8.25 -10.99 2.71
CA TYR A 198 -7.33 -10.18 1.92
C TYR A 198 -7.91 -9.78 0.57
N ASP A 199 -9.23 -9.62 0.48
CA ASP A 199 -9.92 -9.20 -0.73
C ASP A 199 -10.89 -8.05 -0.39
N ALA A 200 -10.69 -6.89 -1.01
CA ALA A 200 -11.47 -5.69 -0.68
C ALA A 200 -12.96 -5.88 -0.98
N CYS A 201 -13.31 -6.57 -2.07
CA CYS A 201 -14.70 -6.86 -2.38
C CYS A 201 -15.33 -7.80 -1.33
N GLU A 202 -14.62 -8.85 -0.95
CA GLU A 202 -15.12 -9.81 0.06
C GLU A 202 -15.21 -9.18 1.46
N LEU A 203 -14.28 -8.30 1.81
CA LEU A 203 -14.35 -7.53 3.06
C LEU A 203 -15.62 -6.67 3.12
N VAL A 204 -15.91 -5.91 2.05
CA VAL A 204 -17.13 -5.08 1.99
C VAL A 204 -18.38 -5.95 2.02
N LYS A 205 -18.45 -7.06 1.30
CA LYS A 205 -19.56 -8.03 1.35
C LYS A 205 -19.75 -8.60 2.76
N SER A 206 -18.68 -8.78 3.53
CA SER A 206 -18.76 -9.25 4.93
C SER A 206 -19.19 -8.18 5.94
N GLY A 207 -19.46 -6.95 5.48
CA GLY A 207 -19.87 -5.82 6.31
C GLY A 207 -18.72 -4.96 6.82
N LYS A 208 -17.47 -5.22 6.43
CA LYS A 208 -16.33 -4.33 6.76
C LYS A 208 -16.43 -3.05 5.93
N LYS A 209 -16.34 -1.91 6.62
CA LYS A 209 -16.42 -0.59 5.96
C LYS A 209 -15.41 0.37 6.56
N HIS A 210 -14.84 1.23 5.73
CA HIS A 210 -14.13 2.40 6.20
C HIS A 210 -15.14 3.52 6.54
N THR A 211 -14.89 4.25 7.61
CA THR A 211 -15.79 5.33 8.10
C THR A 211 -15.86 6.50 7.13
N ASN A 212 -14.79 6.78 6.42
CA ASN A 212 -14.70 7.84 5.44
C ASN A 212 -14.78 7.28 4.01
N LYS A 213 -15.11 8.16 3.06
CA LYS A 213 -15.08 7.86 1.63
C LYS A 213 -13.70 7.40 1.20
N ILE A 214 -13.63 6.33 0.40
CA ILE A 214 -12.40 5.86 -0.24
C ILE A 214 -12.25 6.58 -1.59
N LEU A 215 -11.03 6.99 -1.95
CA LEU A 215 -10.70 7.57 -3.26
C LEU A 215 -9.93 6.56 -4.11
N ILE A 216 -10.38 6.36 -5.35
CA ILE A 216 -9.66 5.54 -6.34
C ILE A 216 -9.55 6.33 -7.64
N ASP A 217 -8.34 6.40 -8.18
CA ASP A 217 -8.10 6.81 -9.55
C ASP A 217 -7.68 5.58 -10.36
N GLN A 218 -8.30 5.41 -11.55
CA GLN A 218 -8.10 4.27 -12.44
C GLN A 218 -7.86 4.76 -13.87
N GLY A 219 -6.73 4.36 -14.45
CA GLY A 219 -6.47 4.64 -15.86
C GLY A 219 -7.40 3.84 -16.79
N SER A 220 -8.02 4.49 -17.76
CA SER A 220 -8.92 3.80 -18.70
C SER A 220 -8.19 2.98 -19.77
N ALA A 221 -6.91 3.32 -20.03
CA ALA A 221 -6.04 2.57 -20.94
C ALA A 221 -5.11 1.58 -20.21
N ASP A 222 -5.39 1.30 -18.95
CA ASP A 222 -4.64 0.33 -18.14
C ASP A 222 -4.87 -1.09 -18.64
N GLU A 223 -3.83 -1.73 -19.14
CA GLU A 223 -3.89 -3.07 -19.74
C GLU A 223 -4.31 -4.17 -18.74
N PHE A 224 -4.19 -3.92 -17.44
CA PHE A 224 -4.54 -4.86 -16.37
C PHE A 224 -5.96 -4.68 -15.85
N LEU A 225 -6.68 -3.63 -16.26
CA LEU A 225 -7.98 -3.23 -15.71
C LEU A 225 -8.99 -4.38 -15.66
N GLU A 226 -9.20 -5.06 -16.79
CA GLU A 226 -10.26 -6.05 -16.94
C GLU A 226 -9.90 -7.44 -16.39
N LYS A 227 -8.61 -7.75 -16.28
CA LYS A 227 -8.17 -9.11 -15.94
C LYS A 227 -7.64 -9.22 -14.51
N GLU A 228 -6.92 -8.20 -14.06
CA GLU A 228 -6.19 -8.25 -12.79
C GLU A 228 -6.74 -7.28 -11.73
N LEU A 229 -7.06 -6.04 -12.15
CA LEU A 229 -7.48 -4.99 -11.20
C LEU A 229 -8.96 -5.13 -10.83
N LEU A 230 -9.82 -5.38 -11.82
CA LEU A 230 -11.25 -5.63 -11.64
C LEU A 230 -12.00 -4.50 -10.92
N THR A 231 -11.61 -3.25 -11.16
CA THR A 231 -12.08 -2.06 -10.42
C THR A 231 -13.60 -1.95 -10.36
N ASN A 232 -14.31 -2.33 -11.45
CA ASN A 232 -15.77 -2.32 -11.49
C ASN A 232 -16.41 -3.24 -10.45
N ASN A 233 -15.79 -4.38 -10.12
CA ASN A 233 -16.30 -5.28 -9.07
C ASN A 233 -16.40 -4.57 -7.72
N PHE A 234 -15.41 -3.74 -7.39
CA PHE A 234 -15.42 -2.99 -6.14
C PHE A 234 -16.47 -1.87 -6.14
N VAL A 235 -16.63 -1.17 -7.28
CA VAL A 235 -17.69 -0.17 -7.45
C VAL A 235 -19.06 -0.76 -7.17
N ASP A 236 -19.36 -1.91 -7.79
CA ASP A 236 -20.65 -2.58 -7.66
C ASP A 236 -20.88 -3.05 -6.22
N VAL A 237 -19.90 -3.70 -5.60
CA VAL A 237 -19.99 -4.18 -4.22
C VAL A 237 -20.11 -3.01 -3.24
N CYS A 238 -19.40 -1.93 -3.42
CA CYS A 238 -19.51 -0.74 -2.57
C CYS A 238 -20.90 -0.12 -2.65
N LYS A 239 -21.47 -0.03 -3.85
CA LYS A 239 -22.83 0.46 -4.08
C LYS A 239 -23.87 -0.44 -3.41
N GLU A 240 -23.75 -1.75 -3.56
CA GLU A 240 -24.69 -2.73 -2.99
C GLU A 240 -24.64 -2.73 -1.45
N HIS A 241 -23.45 -2.65 -0.87
CA HIS A 241 -23.24 -2.78 0.56
C HIS A 241 -23.08 -1.43 1.29
N GLY A 242 -23.14 -0.29 0.59
CA GLY A 242 -23.13 1.04 1.19
C GLY A 242 -21.78 1.47 1.75
N GLN A 243 -20.66 1.09 1.12
CA GLN A 243 -19.35 1.71 1.33
C GLN A 243 -19.23 2.94 0.41
N GLU A 244 -19.01 4.11 0.98
CA GLU A 244 -18.73 5.29 0.15
C GLU A 244 -17.38 5.15 -0.56
N VAL A 245 -17.41 5.21 -1.89
CA VAL A 245 -16.22 5.25 -2.74
C VAL A 245 -16.39 6.30 -3.84
N LYS A 246 -15.31 7.01 -4.14
CA LYS A 246 -15.21 7.84 -5.34
C LYS A 246 -14.19 7.18 -6.26
N VAL A 247 -14.63 6.75 -7.43
CA VAL A 247 -13.76 6.23 -8.47
C VAL A 247 -13.75 7.21 -9.64
N ASN A 248 -12.56 7.68 -10.02
CA ASN A 248 -12.34 8.49 -11.21
C ASN A 248 -11.67 7.60 -12.27
N PHE A 249 -12.34 7.38 -13.39
CA PHE A 249 -11.72 6.78 -14.57
C PHE A 249 -11.01 7.87 -15.36
N CYS A 250 -9.67 7.81 -15.40
CA CYS A 250 -8.79 8.80 -16.02
C CYS A 250 -8.55 8.40 -17.47
N ASP A 251 -9.13 9.15 -18.41
CA ASP A 251 -9.11 8.80 -19.82
C ASP A 251 -7.70 8.80 -20.43
N GLY A 252 -7.37 7.69 -21.14
CA GLY A 252 -6.10 7.49 -21.84
C GLY A 252 -4.89 7.20 -20.95
N TYR A 253 -5.02 7.15 -19.62
CA TYR A 253 -3.92 6.83 -18.73
C TYR A 253 -3.75 5.31 -18.56
N ASP A 254 -2.48 4.90 -18.46
CA ASP A 254 -2.03 3.53 -18.31
C ASP A 254 -1.74 3.15 -16.83
N HIS A 255 -0.99 2.06 -16.59
CA HIS A 255 -0.60 1.55 -15.27
C HIS A 255 0.70 2.14 -14.72
N SER A 256 1.26 3.15 -15.35
CA SER A 256 2.62 3.62 -15.09
C SER A 256 2.72 4.71 -14.02
N TYR A 257 3.96 5.07 -13.66
CA TYR A 257 4.23 6.24 -12.83
C TYR A 257 3.89 7.58 -13.50
N TYR A 258 3.70 7.64 -14.83
CA TYR A 258 3.18 8.83 -15.50
C TYR A 258 1.73 9.12 -15.05
N PHE A 259 0.93 8.07 -14.92
CA PHE A 259 -0.40 8.17 -14.34
C PHE A 259 -0.36 8.65 -12.88
N ILE A 260 0.42 7.97 -12.02
CA ILE A 260 0.54 8.33 -10.60
C ILE A 260 0.98 9.79 -10.45
N SER A 261 2.03 10.22 -11.14
CA SER A 261 2.57 11.58 -11.02
C SER A 261 1.61 12.67 -11.52
N SER A 262 0.69 12.31 -12.44
CA SER A 262 -0.32 13.25 -12.94
C SER A 262 -1.43 13.52 -11.92
N PHE A 263 -1.75 12.57 -11.06
CA PHE A 263 -2.88 12.67 -10.12
C PHE A 263 -2.48 12.68 -8.65
N ILE A 264 -1.19 12.57 -8.32
CA ILE A 264 -0.70 12.50 -6.93
C ILE A 264 -1.10 13.72 -6.11
N GLU A 265 -1.18 14.92 -6.71
CA GLU A 265 -1.63 16.14 -6.02
C GLU A 265 -3.04 15.99 -5.45
N ALA A 266 -3.96 15.40 -6.22
CA ALA A 266 -5.34 15.18 -5.78
C ALA A 266 -5.41 14.23 -4.59
N HIS A 267 -4.62 13.14 -4.61
CA HIS A 267 -4.53 12.19 -3.51
C HIS A 267 -3.88 12.81 -2.27
N VAL A 268 -2.78 13.56 -2.42
CA VAL A 268 -2.19 14.30 -1.29
C VAL A 268 -3.21 15.23 -0.66
N ASN A 269 -3.91 16.04 -1.48
CA ASN A 269 -4.95 16.96 -0.99
C ASN A 269 -6.13 16.24 -0.31
N PHE A 270 -6.42 15.01 -0.70
CA PHE A 270 -7.42 14.18 -0.05
C PHE A 270 -6.98 13.73 1.35
N HIS A 271 -5.70 13.45 1.54
CA HIS A 271 -5.15 12.94 2.81
C HIS A 271 -4.77 14.02 3.83
N ILE A 272 -4.41 15.23 3.38
CA ILE A 272 -3.97 16.31 4.29
C ILE A 272 -5.11 17.13 4.87
N LYS A 273 -6.33 16.98 4.35
CA LYS A 273 -7.56 17.60 4.89
C LYS A 273 -8.00 16.87 6.15
#